data_92da92e106acd949629f8e16a0cf13bf
#
_entry.id   92da92e106acd949629f8e16a0cf13bf
#
_cell.length_a   1.000
_cell.length_b   1.000
_cell.length_c   1.000
_cell.angle_alpha   90.00
_cell.angle_beta   90.00
_cell.angle_gamma   90.00
#
_symmetry.space_group_name_H-M   'P 1'
#
loop_
_entity.id
_entity.type
_entity.pdbx_description
1 polymer ?
#
loop_
_entity_poly.entity_id
_entity_poly.type
_entity_poly.pdbx_seq_one_letter_code
_entity_poly.pdbx_strand_id
1 'polypeptide(L)'
;EYLSGNVREKLRTAQVAAKENMVFMPNVDALQAVQPKDLDASEIDVRLGATWISPKDIDAFMYELFSTQEYMKRYIQVNFSQFTGEWNISGKTLLSRNDVAVFETYGTSRAYKILEDTLNLRDVRIYDTVQDADGKEKRVLNSKDTTLAQQKQQAIKDAFREWIWKEPEIQTGKAIQ
;
A
#
# COMPACT_ATOMS: atom_id res chain seq x y z
N GLU A 1 5.54 18.39 -28.33
CA GLU A 1 4.86 17.06 -28.27
C GLU A 1 5.80 15.88 -28.53
N TYR A 2 6.77 15.97 -29.45
CA TYR A 2 7.67 14.84 -29.72
C TYR A 2 8.57 14.48 -28.53
N LEU A 3 9.05 15.46 -27.78
CA LEU A 3 9.92 15.30 -26.60
C LEU A 3 9.15 15.17 -25.28
N SER A 4 7.87 14.79 -25.30
CA SER A 4 7.02 14.58 -24.12
C SER A 4 6.27 13.25 -24.19
N GLY A 5 5.58 12.86 -23.13
CA GLY A 5 4.87 11.58 -23.04
C GLY A 5 5.83 10.39 -22.84
N ASN A 6 5.59 9.25 -23.49
CA ASN A 6 6.44 8.06 -23.35
C ASN A 6 7.76 8.21 -24.11
N VAL A 7 8.64 9.07 -23.59
CA VAL A 7 9.95 9.37 -24.21
C VAL A 7 10.90 8.17 -24.24
N ARG A 8 10.73 7.19 -23.33
CA ARG A 8 11.56 5.97 -23.33
C ARG A 8 11.27 5.08 -24.53
N GLU A 9 10.00 4.88 -24.86
CA GLU A 9 9.61 4.08 -26.01
C GLU A 9 9.93 4.82 -27.33
N LYS A 10 9.73 6.13 -27.36
CA LYS A 10 10.14 6.98 -28.48
C LYS A 10 11.64 6.89 -28.74
N LEU A 11 12.45 6.87 -27.68
CA LEU A 11 13.92 6.70 -27.82
C LEU A 11 14.26 5.34 -28.41
N ARG A 12 13.64 4.25 -27.95
CA ARG A 12 13.85 2.90 -28.51
C ARG A 12 13.52 2.86 -30.00
N THR A 13 12.37 3.43 -30.36
CA THR A 13 11.93 3.51 -31.78
C THR A 13 12.89 4.35 -32.61
N ALA A 14 13.35 5.50 -32.11
CA ALA A 14 14.31 6.35 -32.80
C ALA A 14 15.66 5.67 -32.95
N GLN A 15 16.14 4.91 -31.96
CA GLN A 15 17.38 4.14 -32.04
C GLN A 15 17.33 3.04 -33.12
N VAL A 16 16.17 2.37 -33.24
CA VAL A 16 15.98 1.38 -34.33
C VAL A 16 16.02 2.06 -35.70
N ALA A 17 15.28 3.16 -35.88
CA ALA A 17 15.25 3.91 -37.11
C ALA A 17 16.65 4.49 -37.49
N ALA A 18 17.42 4.95 -36.49
CA ALA A 18 18.77 5.49 -36.71
C ALA A 18 19.79 4.41 -37.15
N LYS A 19 19.56 3.14 -36.78
CA LYS A 19 20.39 2.01 -37.31
C LYS A 19 20.16 1.78 -38.80
N GLU A 20 18.96 2.03 -39.28
CA GLU A 20 18.62 1.88 -40.70
C GLU A 20 18.99 3.13 -41.51
N ASN A 21 18.85 4.32 -40.88
CA ASN A 21 19.18 5.57 -41.53
C ASN A 21 19.71 6.61 -40.53
N MET A 22 20.98 7.01 -40.70
CA MET A 22 21.66 7.96 -39.81
C MET A 22 21.01 9.37 -39.76
N VAL A 23 20.13 9.71 -40.66
CA VAL A 23 19.36 10.97 -40.66
C VAL A 23 18.52 11.11 -39.37
N PHE A 24 18.18 10.01 -38.70
CA PHE A 24 17.44 10.00 -37.47
C PHE A 24 18.28 10.14 -36.20
N MET A 25 19.61 10.22 -36.29
CA MET A 25 20.48 10.42 -35.10
C MET A 25 20.13 11.67 -34.28
N PRO A 26 19.84 12.85 -34.85
CA PRO A 26 19.43 14.01 -34.05
C PRO A 26 18.18 13.77 -33.20
N ASN A 27 17.27 12.90 -33.62
CA ASN A 27 16.09 12.51 -32.84
C ASN A 27 16.48 11.65 -31.63
N VAL A 28 17.46 10.76 -31.79
CA VAL A 28 18.01 9.96 -30.70
C VAL A 28 18.65 10.87 -29.65
N ASP A 29 19.49 11.80 -30.07
CA ASP A 29 20.19 12.74 -29.18
C ASP A 29 19.18 13.62 -28.40
N ALA A 30 18.20 14.16 -29.12
CA ALA A 30 17.15 14.98 -28.50
C ALA A 30 16.30 14.20 -27.50
N LEU A 31 15.92 12.94 -27.81
CA LEU A 31 15.17 12.09 -26.91
C LEU A 31 16.01 11.59 -25.73
N GLN A 32 17.31 11.39 -25.94
CA GLN A 32 18.23 11.01 -24.86
C GLN A 32 18.43 12.14 -23.85
N ALA A 33 18.47 13.38 -24.30
CA ALA A 33 18.60 14.57 -23.45
C ALA A 33 17.39 14.79 -22.54
N VAL A 34 16.20 14.33 -22.93
CA VAL A 34 14.94 14.51 -22.16
C VAL A 34 14.50 13.25 -21.43
N GLN A 35 15.37 12.20 -21.37
CA GLN A 35 15.02 11.01 -20.58
C GLN A 35 14.86 11.38 -19.11
N PRO A 36 13.78 10.91 -18.44
CA PRO A 36 13.67 11.06 -17.01
C PRO A 36 14.81 10.30 -16.32
N LYS A 37 15.40 10.94 -15.31
CA LYS A 37 16.38 10.28 -14.44
C LYS A 37 15.71 9.07 -13.79
N ASP A 38 16.36 7.93 -13.84
CA ASP A 38 15.90 6.78 -13.08
C ASP A 38 16.01 7.12 -11.59
N LEU A 39 14.90 6.93 -10.87
CA LEU A 39 14.88 7.13 -9.44
C LEU A 39 15.66 6.00 -8.79
N ASP A 40 16.56 6.35 -7.86
CA ASP A 40 17.15 5.35 -7.00
C ASP A 40 16.07 4.74 -6.09
N ALA A 41 16.28 3.49 -5.68
CA ALA A 41 15.35 2.81 -4.80
C ALA A 41 15.03 3.63 -3.54
N SER A 42 15.98 4.43 -3.03
CA SER A 42 15.80 5.34 -1.91
C SER A 42 14.90 6.56 -2.19
N GLU A 43 14.70 6.90 -3.47
CA GLU A 43 13.84 8.01 -3.91
C GLU A 43 12.39 7.57 -4.14
N ILE A 44 12.13 6.25 -4.11
CA ILE A 44 10.78 5.68 -4.28
C ILE A 44 10.09 5.59 -2.93
N ASP A 45 9.15 6.49 -2.66
CA ASP A 45 8.28 6.39 -1.48
C ASP A 45 7.18 5.35 -1.72
N VAL A 46 7.42 4.14 -1.23
CA VAL A 46 6.46 3.05 -1.32
C VAL A 46 5.46 3.15 -0.18
N ARG A 47 4.25 3.59 -0.50
CA ARG A 47 3.17 3.73 0.49
C ARG A 47 2.34 2.47 0.60
N LEU A 48 2.02 2.10 1.82
CA LEU A 48 1.01 1.10 2.10
C LEU A 48 -0.35 1.58 1.51
N GLY A 49 -0.98 0.74 0.71
CA GLY A 49 -2.22 1.09 -0.01
C GLY A 49 -2.01 1.62 -1.43
N ALA A 50 -0.77 1.70 -1.93
CA ALA A 50 -0.53 2.01 -3.33
C ALA A 50 -1.14 0.91 -4.23
N THR A 51 -1.93 1.30 -5.23
CA THR A 51 -2.73 0.38 -6.05
C THR A 51 -1.92 -0.52 -6.98
N TRP A 52 -0.64 -0.22 -7.16
CA TRP A 52 0.29 -1.05 -7.93
C TRP A 52 0.91 -2.19 -7.12
N ILE A 53 0.73 -2.20 -5.79
CA ILE A 53 1.19 -3.30 -4.93
C ILE A 53 0.19 -4.45 -5.05
N SER A 54 0.72 -5.66 -5.24
CA SER A 54 -0.13 -6.84 -5.33
C SER A 54 -0.84 -7.12 -3.99
N PRO A 55 -2.14 -7.51 -4.00
CA PRO A 55 -2.81 -7.97 -2.78
C PRO A 55 -2.06 -9.09 -2.05
N LYS A 56 -1.36 -9.97 -2.80
CA LYS A 56 -0.55 -11.06 -2.22
C LYS A 56 0.65 -10.55 -1.43
N ASP A 57 1.27 -9.45 -1.87
CA ASP A 57 2.39 -8.84 -1.14
C ASP A 57 1.89 -8.21 0.16
N ILE A 58 0.71 -7.61 0.14
CA ILE A 58 0.06 -7.08 1.34
C ILE A 58 -0.36 -8.22 2.28
N ASP A 59 -0.85 -9.35 1.75
CA ASP A 59 -1.14 -10.54 2.54
C ASP A 59 0.12 -11.05 3.28
N ALA A 60 1.25 -11.16 2.57
CA ALA A 60 2.52 -11.59 3.16
C ALA A 60 2.96 -10.66 4.29
N PHE A 61 2.93 -9.36 4.04
CA PHE A 61 3.20 -8.34 5.07
C PHE A 61 2.26 -8.48 6.27
N MET A 62 0.95 -8.57 6.03
CA MET A 62 -0.07 -8.67 7.08
C MET A 62 0.13 -9.93 7.94
N TYR A 63 0.43 -11.06 7.31
CA TYR A 63 0.64 -12.34 8.03
C TYR A 63 1.89 -12.29 8.90
N GLU A 64 2.95 -11.68 8.43
CA GLU A 64 4.17 -11.49 9.22
C GLU A 64 3.93 -10.51 10.37
N LEU A 65 3.36 -9.34 10.07
CA LEU A 65 3.09 -8.29 11.05
C LEU A 65 2.25 -8.76 12.22
N PHE A 66 1.20 -9.52 11.93
CA PHE A 66 0.25 -10.01 12.94
C PHE A 66 0.51 -11.44 13.40
N SER A 67 1.63 -12.05 12.97
CA SER A 67 1.99 -13.43 13.28
C SER A 67 0.83 -14.40 12.99
N THR A 68 0.18 -14.21 11.85
CA THR A 68 -1.03 -14.95 11.47
C THR A 68 -0.72 -16.45 11.32
N GLN A 69 -1.45 -17.27 12.05
CA GLN A 69 -1.26 -18.71 12.02
C GLN A 69 -1.69 -19.30 10.66
N GLU A 70 -0.98 -20.36 10.21
CA GLU A 70 -1.13 -20.91 8.87
C GLU A 70 -2.57 -21.29 8.51
N TYR A 71 -3.30 -21.92 9.45
CA TYR A 71 -4.69 -22.31 9.21
C TYR A 71 -5.65 -21.13 9.06
N MET A 72 -5.26 -19.91 9.54
CA MET A 72 -6.07 -18.71 9.44
C MET A 72 -5.86 -17.95 8.12
N LYS A 73 -4.70 -18.09 7.48
CA LYS A 73 -4.34 -17.39 6.24
C LYS A 73 -5.35 -17.59 5.12
N ARG A 74 -6.00 -18.77 5.06
CA ARG A 74 -7.05 -19.06 4.07
C ARG A 74 -8.34 -18.26 4.27
N TYR A 75 -8.58 -17.75 5.48
CA TYR A 75 -9.80 -17.00 5.81
C TYR A 75 -9.58 -15.49 5.85
N ILE A 76 -8.36 -15.08 6.17
CA ILE A 76 -7.99 -13.66 6.30
C ILE A 76 -7.13 -13.31 5.10
N GLN A 77 -7.70 -12.56 4.16
CA GLN A 77 -7.03 -12.19 2.92
C GLN A 77 -7.33 -10.75 2.55
N VAL A 78 -6.35 -10.10 1.95
CA VAL A 78 -6.47 -8.75 1.39
C VAL A 78 -6.99 -8.83 -0.05
N ASN A 79 -7.99 -8.06 -0.35
CA ASN A 79 -8.57 -7.95 -1.69
C ASN A 79 -8.59 -6.49 -2.12
N PHE A 80 -8.36 -6.25 -3.40
CA PHE A 80 -8.47 -4.94 -4.01
C PHE A 80 -9.55 -4.95 -5.08
N SER A 81 -10.51 -4.06 -4.99
CA SER A 81 -11.56 -3.88 -5.98
C SER A 81 -11.16 -2.81 -6.98
N GLN A 82 -10.93 -3.18 -8.22
CA GLN A 82 -10.65 -2.23 -9.31
C GLN A 82 -11.84 -1.31 -9.61
N PHE A 83 -13.07 -1.74 -9.31
CA PHE A 83 -14.27 -0.95 -9.57
C PHE A 83 -14.43 0.19 -8.57
N THR A 84 -14.18 -0.07 -7.28
CA THR A 84 -14.33 0.92 -6.22
C THR A 84 -13.03 1.62 -5.86
N GLY A 85 -11.90 1.05 -6.27
CA GLY A 85 -10.57 1.51 -5.85
C GLY A 85 -10.28 1.25 -4.38
N GLU A 86 -11.04 0.35 -3.73
CA GLU A 86 -10.94 0.10 -2.30
C GLU A 86 -10.29 -1.24 -1.99
N TRP A 87 -9.51 -1.22 -0.91
CA TRP A 87 -8.97 -2.40 -0.26
C TRP A 87 -9.94 -2.95 0.77
N ASN A 88 -10.06 -4.25 0.85
CA ASN A 88 -10.87 -4.94 1.85
C ASN A 88 -10.11 -6.14 2.41
N ILE A 89 -10.18 -6.33 3.72
CA ILE A 89 -9.65 -7.53 4.39
C ILE A 89 -10.81 -8.44 4.75
N SER A 90 -10.88 -9.59 4.10
CA SER A 90 -11.85 -10.63 4.44
C SER A 90 -11.48 -11.28 5.78
N GLY A 91 -12.46 -11.82 6.47
CA GLY A 91 -12.23 -12.54 7.72
C GLY A 91 -11.78 -11.71 8.92
N LYS A 92 -11.71 -10.39 8.81
CA LYS A 92 -11.26 -9.48 9.89
C LYS A 92 -12.12 -9.51 11.16
N THR A 93 -13.32 -10.05 11.07
CA THR A 93 -14.27 -10.21 12.20
C THR A 93 -14.25 -11.60 12.81
N LEU A 94 -13.48 -12.52 12.23
CA LEU A 94 -13.33 -13.85 12.80
C LEU A 94 -12.57 -13.73 14.12
N LEU A 95 -13.27 -14.04 15.20
CA LEU A 95 -12.66 -14.21 16.51
C LEU A 95 -11.75 -15.45 16.43
N SER A 96 -10.47 -15.22 16.42
CA SER A 96 -9.48 -16.28 16.27
C SER A 96 -8.50 -16.27 17.44
N ARG A 97 -7.82 -17.38 17.67
CA ARG A 97 -6.70 -17.44 18.60
C ARG A 97 -5.56 -16.49 18.22
N ASN A 98 -5.62 -15.94 17.01
CA ASN A 98 -4.71 -14.91 16.54
C ASN A 98 -4.99 -13.55 17.19
N ASP A 99 -6.17 -13.34 17.79
CA ASP A 99 -6.52 -12.09 18.46
C ASP A 99 -5.56 -11.78 19.62
N VAL A 100 -5.04 -12.79 20.28
CA VAL A 100 -4.06 -12.62 21.37
C VAL A 100 -2.77 -12.00 20.82
N ALA A 101 -2.21 -12.56 19.74
CA ALA A 101 -0.99 -12.01 19.13
C ALA A 101 -1.22 -10.61 18.57
N VAL A 102 -2.35 -10.37 17.90
CA VAL A 102 -2.75 -9.06 17.41
C VAL A 102 -2.94 -8.07 18.56
N PHE A 103 -3.60 -8.50 19.63
CA PHE A 103 -3.83 -7.69 20.83
C PHE A 103 -2.52 -7.35 21.54
N GLU A 104 -1.63 -8.31 21.75
CA GLU A 104 -0.33 -8.09 22.38
C GLU A 104 0.55 -7.15 21.55
N THR A 105 0.59 -7.33 20.21
CA THR A 105 1.43 -6.54 19.32
C THR A 105 0.94 -5.10 19.20
N TYR A 106 -0.37 -4.89 19.07
CA TYR A 106 -0.95 -3.58 18.78
C TYR A 106 -1.97 -3.11 19.82
N GLY A 107 -2.24 -3.89 20.86
CA GLY A 107 -3.15 -3.54 21.95
C GLY A 107 -4.59 -3.32 21.51
N THR A 108 -5.04 -3.95 20.42
CA THR A 108 -6.40 -3.81 19.91
C THR A 108 -6.84 -4.99 19.05
N SER A 109 -8.01 -5.53 19.30
CA SER A 109 -8.67 -6.51 18.44
C SER A 109 -9.08 -5.95 17.07
N ARG A 110 -8.89 -4.65 16.85
CA ARG A 110 -9.22 -3.95 15.61
C ARG A 110 -8.02 -3.77 14.68
N ALA A 111 -6.91 -4.46 14.90
CA ALA A 111 -5.68 -4.29 14.13
C ALA A 111 -5.90 -4.52 12.62
N TYR A 112 -6.66 -5.53 12.23
CA TYR A 112 -7.02 -5.76 10.81
C TYR A 112 -7.87 -4.61 10.24
N LYS A 113 -8.75 -4.01 11.05
CA LYS A 113 -9.53 -2.84 10.62
C LYS A 113 -8.64 -1.60 10.48
N ILE A 114 -7.68 -1.41 11.38
CA ILE A 114 -6.71 -0.32 11.31
C ILE A 114 -5.86 -0.48 10.04
N LEU A 115 -5.41 -1.69 9.72
CA LEU A 115 -4.69 -1.98 8.48
C LEU A 115 -5.55 -1.67 7.24
N GLU A 116 -6.81 -2.10 7.22
CA GLU A 116 -7.73 -1.82 6.11
C GLU A 116 -7.96 -0.31 5.91
N ASP A 117 -8.16 0.44 7.00
CA ASP A 117 -8.32 1.90 6.93
C ASP A 117 -7.01 2.56 6.43
N THR A 118 -5.85 2.02 6.81
CA THR A 118 -4.55 2.49 6.33
C THR A 118 -4.36 2.24 4.83
N LEU A 119 -4.72 1.06 4.34
CA LEU A 119 -4.70 0.71 2.93
C LEU A 119 -5.58 1.64 2.09
N ASN A 120 -6.72 2.05 2.65
CA ASN A 120 -7.66 2.97 2.02
C ASN A 120 -7.34 4.46 2.28
N LEU A 121 -6.19 4.77 2.86
CA LEU A 121 -5.74 6.14 3.19
C LEU A 121 -6.74 6.89 4.09
N ARG A 122 -7.43 6.17 4.98
CA ARG A 122 -8.40 6.71 5.93
C ARG A 122 -7.76 6.81 7.32
N ASP A 123 -8.00 7.94 7.99
CA ASP A 123 -7.64 8.08 9.39
C ASP A 123 -8.61 7.29 10.27
N VAL A 124 -8.05 6.52 11.19
CA VAL A 124 -8.86 5.76 12.15
C VAL A 124 -9.51 6.70 13.14
N ARG A 125 -10.82 6.54 13.34
CA ARG A 125 -11.61 7.26 14.34
C ARG A 125 -12.45 6.27 15.13
N ILE A 126 -12.37 6.35 16.45
CA ILE A 126 -13.10 5.47 17.37
C ILE A 126 -14.22 6.26 18.03
N TYR A 127 -15.41 5.69 18.06
CA TYR A 127 -16.60 6.31 18.62
C TYR A 127 -17.18 5.40 19.70
N ASP A 128 -17.60 5.99 20.81
CA ASP A 128 -18.39 5.36 21.83
C ASP A 128 -19.87 5.62 21.57
N THR A 129 -20.71 4.66 21.93
CA THR A 129 -22.16 4.86 21.94
C THR A 129 -22.58 5.23 23.33
N VAL A 130 -23.12 6.44 23.51
CA VAL A 130 -23.65 6.94 24.76
C VAL A 130 -25.16 7.15 24.64
N GLN A 131 -25.91 6.85 25.68
CA GLN A 131 -27.32 7.18 25.71
C GLN A 131 -27.50 8.62 26.17
N ASP A 132 -28.33 9.39 25.42
CA ASP A 132 -28.73 10.74 25.79
C ASP A 132 -29.79 10.70 26.91
N ALA A 133 -30.10 11.86 27.52
CA ALA A 133 -31.11 11.99 28.55
C ALA A 133 -32.49 11.45 28.14
N ASP A 134 -32.78 11.45 26.84
CA ASP A 134 -34.01 10.91 26.23
C ASP A 134 -33.94 9.41 25.89
N GLY A 135 -32.85 8.71 26.28
CA GLY A 135 -32.64 7.29 25.99
C GLY A 135 -32.24 6.98 24.56
N LYS A 136 -31.93 8.00 23.75
CA LYS A 136 -31.45 7.83 22.38
C LYS A 136 -29.94 7.58 22.34
N GLU A 137 -29.52 6.63 21.51
CA GLU A 137 -28.11 6.35 21.27
C GLU A 137 -27.46 7.47 20.44
N LYS A 138 -26.36 8.01 20.95
CA LYS A 138 -25.55 9.02 20.29
C LYS A 138 -24.11 8.52 20.20
N ARG A 139 -23.51 8.66 19.01
CA ARG A 139 -22.09 8.35 18.80
C ARG A 139 -21.23 9.57 19.14
N VAL A 140 -20.31 9.39 20.08
CA VAL A 140 -19.38 10.41 20.54
C VAL A 140 -17.95 9.97 20.23
N LEU A 141 -17.13 10.86 19.70
CA LEU A 141 -15.72 10.58 19.38
C LEU A 141 -14.96 10.29 20.69
N ASN A 142 -14.36 9.09 20.77
CA ASN A 142 -13.43 8.73 21.84
C ASN A 142 -12.03 9.20 21.43
N SER A 143 -11.64 10.39 21.90
CA SER A 143 -10.36 11.01 21.53
C SER A 143 -9.16 10.20 22.00
N LYS A 144 -9.23 9.56 23.19
CA LYS A 144 -8.15 8.75 23.75
C LYS A 144 -7.87 7.53 22.87
N ASP A 145 -8.92 6.74 22.62
CA ASP A 145 -8.77 5.51 21.81
C ASP A 145 -8.48 5.83 20.35
N THR A 146 -8.99 6.93 19.83
CA THR A 146 -8.65 7.43 18.49
C THR A 146 -7.15 7.74 18.39
N THR A 147 -6.57 8.44 19.37
CA THR A 147 -5.14 8.76 19.39
C THR A 147 -4.30 7.47 19.45
N LEU A 148 -4.66 6.52 20.29
CA LEU A 148 -3.98 5.23 20.39
C LEU A 148 -4.07 4.44 19.05
N ALA A 149 -5.24 4.41 18.42
CA ALA A 149 -5.44 3.74 17.14
C ALA A 149 -4.62 4.41 16.01
N GLN A 150 -4.50 5.72 15.99
CA GLN A 150 -3.67 6.45 15.03
C GLN A 150 -2.17 6.21 15.26
N GLN A 151 -1.73 6.06 16.50
CA GLN A 151 -0.35 5.63 16.78
C GLN A 151 -0.08 4.22 16.25
N LYS A 152 -1.04 3.29 16.40
CA LYS A 152 -0.95 1.94 15.80
C LYS A 152 -0.93 2.00 14.28
N GLN A 153 -1.75 2.86 13.69
CA GLN A 153 -1.75 3.10 12.25
C GLN A 153 -0.38 3.59 11.75
N GLN A 154 0.24 4.49 12.48
CA GLN A 154 1.60 4.95 12.14
C GLN A 154 2.63 3.83 12.28
N ALA A 155 2.56 3.04 13.34
CA ALA A 155 3.46 1.89 13.54
C ALA A 155 3.33 0.86 12.40
N ILE A 156 2.12 0.61 11.88
CA ILE A 156 1.89 -0.27 10.73
C ILE A 156 2.55 0.31 9.47
N LYS A 157 2.42 1.61 9.22
CA LYS A 157 3.06 2.29 8.08
C LYS A 157 4.59 2.18 8.13
N ASP A 158 5.15 2.39 9.31
CA ASP A 158 6.60 2.32 9.52
C ASP A 158 7.11 0.88 9.36
N ALA A 159 6.40 -0.10 9.93
CA ALA A 159 6.71 -1.52 9.76
C ALA A 159 6.66 -1.94 8.27
N PHE A 160 5.71 -1.43 7.50
CA PHE A 160 5.63 -1.71 6.07
C PHE A 160 6.83 -1.14 5.30
N ARG A 161 7.25 0.08 5.62
CA ARG A 161 8.46 0.67 5.02
C ARG A 161 9.69 -0.18 5.27
N GLU A 162 9.87 -0.64 6.50
CA GLU A 162 11.00 -1.53 6.85
C GLU A 162 10.89 -2.88 6.15
N TRP A 163 9.70 -3.44 6.09
CA TRP A 163 9.45 -4.74 5.49
C TRP A 163 9.73 -4.75 3.99
N ILE A 164 9.24 -3.76 3.25
CA ILE A 164 9.39 -3.73 1.79
C ILE A 164 10.85 -3.57 1.36
N TRP A 165 11.70 -3.00 2.21
CA TRP A 165 13.14 -2.89 1.94
C TRP A 165 13.89 -4.20 2.17
N LYS A 166 13.32 -5.14 2.93
CA LYS A 166 13.88 -6.48 3.14
C LYS A 166 13.54 -7.46 2.01
N GLU A 167 12.55 -7.14 1.18
CA GLU A 167 12.07 -7.98 0.08
C GLU A 167 12.49 -7.42 -1.30
N PRO A 168 13.74 -7.69 -1.74
CA PRO A 168 14.30 -7.12 -2.97
C PRO A 168 13.56 -7.55 -4.25
N GLU A 169 12.85 -8.69 -4.24
CA GLU A 169 12.07 -9.15 -5.38
C GLU A 169 10.86 -8.26 -5.67
N ILE A 170 10.27 -7.66 -4.64
CA ILE A 170 9.15 -6.72 -4.79
C ILE A 170 9.63 -5.38 -5.34
N GLN A 171 10.86 -4.98 -5.01
CA GLN A 171 11.47 -3.74 -5.50
C GLN A 171 11.85 -3.82 -6.98
N THR A 172 12.46 -4.92 -7.41
CA THR A 172 12.95 -5.10 -8.79
C THR A 172 11.82 -5.40 -9.78
N GLY A 173 10.77 -6.09 -9.38
CA GLY A 173 9.64 -6.43 -10.27
C GLY A 173 8.75 -5.24 -10.66
N LYS A 174 8.87 -4.11 -9.99
CA LYS A 174 7.94 -2.97 -10.14
C LYS A 174 8.60 -1.68 -10.65
N ALA A 175 9.93 -1.62 -10.67
CA ALA A 175 10.67 -0.52 -11.28
C ALA A 175 10.75 -0.60 -12.82
N ILE A 176 10.18 -1.67 -13.43
CA ILE A 176 10.32 -1.99 -14.86
C ILE A 176 8.98 -1.88 -15.63
N GLN A 177 7.89 -1.48 -14.97
CA GLN A 177 6.62 -1.23 -15.68
C GLN A 177 6.40 0.29 -15.89
#